data_195129ace3a3c789a7f03ef3116a7c87
#
_entry.id   195129ace3a3c789a7f03ef3116a7c87
#
_cell.length_a   1.000
_cell.length_b   1.000
_cell.length_c   1.000
_cell.angle_alpha   90.00
_cell.angle_beta   90.00
_cell.angle_gamma   90.00
#
_symmetry.space_group_name_H-M   'P 1'
#
loop_
_entity.id
_entity.type
_entity.pdbx_description
1 polymer ?
#
loop_
_entity_poly.entity_id
_entity_poly.type
_entity_poly.pdbx_seq_one_letter_code
_entity_poly.pdbx_strand_id
1 'polypeptide(L)'
;MLSQLVLPGDNPDVAGLVMRHENGAVSTLNAGYASAGENYVMNIYGKKASALYTLSTGMYYLEQGDAMPKHVPFEKNDTIAEQMEEFGDCIRTKGEPEVGGEWASRSLAVIRAGVKSANERRVVTIEEIMETGE
;
A
#
# COMPACT_ATOMS: atom_id res chain seq x y z
N MET A 1 6.61 13.65 3.64
CA MET A 1 6.20 14.63 4.68
C MET A 1 5.47 13.88 5.78
N LEU A 2 5.83 14.13 7.02
CA LEU A 2 5.14 13.59 8.19
C LEU A 2 4.65 14.77 9.03
N SER A 3 3.48 14.64 9.63
CA SER A 3 2.89 15.67 10.49
C SER A 3 2.13 15.02 11.63
N GLN A 4 2.00 15.74 12.73
CA GLN A 4 1.15 15.36 13.85
C GLN A 4 0.05 16.42 13.99
N LEU A 5 -1.21 15.99 13.90
CA LEU A 5 -2.36 16.90 13.88
C LEU A 5 -3.42 16.56 14.93
N VAL A 6 -3.64 15.30 15.26
CA VAL A 6 -4.80 14.84 16.02
C VAL A 6 -4.42 14.02 17.24
N LEU A 7 -3.53 13.05 17.08
CA LEU A 7 -3.20 12.13 18.17
C LEU A 7 -2.23 12.75 19.17
N PRO A 8 -2.40 12.51 20.47
CA PRO A 8 -1.42 12.92 21.47
C PRO A 8 -0.15 12.06 21.36
N GLY A 9 1.01 12.67 21.63
CA GLY A 9 2.31 12.02 21.60
C GLY A 9 3.18 12.50 20.44
N ASP A 10 4.33 11.86 20.23
CA ASP A 10 5.33 12.28 19.27
C ASP A 10 5.26 11.54 17.92
N ASN A 11 4.27 10.65 17.77
CA ASN A 11 4.11 9.88 16.53
C ASN A 11 3.37 10.69 15.46
N PRO A 12 3.88 10.75 14.23
CA PRO A 12 3.14 11.33 13.13
C PRO A 12 1.82 10.58 12.88
N ASP A 13 0.74 11.32 12.70
CA ASP A 13 -0.59 10.80 12.40
C ASP A 13 -1.07 11.15 10.99
N VAL A 14 -0.25 11.89 10.25
CA VAL A 14 -0.46 12.20 8.82
C VAL A 14 0.85 11.99 8.07
N ALA A 15 0.81 11.21 7.00
CA ALA A 15 1.96 10.91 6.17
C ALA A 15 1.65 11.09 4.67
N GLY A 16 2.61 11.65 3.94
CA GLY A 16 2.61 11.68 2.48
C GLY A 16 3.97 11.24 1.96
N LEU A 17 3.99 10.21 1.14
CA LEU A 17 5.20 9.65 0.52
C LEU A 17 5.10 9.72 -0.99
N VAL A 18 6.22 9.96 -1.65
CA VAL A 18 6.41 9.78 -3.09
C VAL A 18 7.51 8.75 -3.28
N MET A 19 7.24 7.74 -4.08
CA MET A 19 8.16 6.63 -4.32
C MET A 19 8.41 6.49 -5.82
N ARG A 20 9.67 6.27 -6.20
CA ARG A 20 10.07 5.89 -7.54
C ARG A 20 10.48 4.42 -7.55
N HIS A 21 9.91 3.66 -8.45
CA HIS A 21 10.19 2.25 -8.63
C HIS A 21 11.29 2.02 -9.67
N GLU A 22 11.97 0.90 -9.62
CA GLU A 22 13.06 0.53 -10.55
C GLU A 22 12.62 0.54 -12.01
N ASN A 23 11.37 0.15 -12.28
CA ASN A 23 10.79 0.17 -13.63
C ASN A 23 10.42 1.58 -14.13
N GLY A 24 10.72 2.63 -13.35
CA GLY A 24 10.42 4.03 -13.67
C GLY A 24 9.02 4.50 -13.27
N ALA A 25 8.17 3.63 -12.76
CA ALA A 25 6.87 4.05 -12.22
C ALA A 25 7.06 4.97 -10.99
N VAL A 26 6.08 5.84 -10.77
CA VAL A 26 6.01 6.70 -9.58
C VAL A 26 4.70 6.42 -8.87
N SER A 27 4.78 6.24 -7.57
CA SER A 27 3.58 6.11 -6.73
C SER A 27 3.58 7.14 -5.60
N THR A 28 2.38 7.43 -5.11
CA THR A 28 2.15 8.27 -3.94
C THR A 28 1.33 7.48 -2.93
N LEU A 29 1.71 7.58 -1.66
CA LEU A 29 0.95 7.05 -0.54
C LEU A 29 0.59 8.19 0.39
N ASN A 30 -0.69 8.32 0.72
CA ASN A 30 -1.17 9.25 1.72
C ASN A 30 -1.92 8.46 2.78
N ALA A 31 -1.60 8.70 4.03
CA ALA A 31 -2.26 8.08 5.18
C ALA A 31 -2.47 9.10 6.29
N GLY A 32 -3.55 8.98 7.03
CA GLY A 32 -3.80 9.88 8.16
C GLY A 32 -5.00 9.47 8.99
N TYR A 33 -4.93 9.79 10.26
CA TYR A 33 -6.03 9.64 11.23
C TYR A 33 -6.94 10.87 11.32
N ALA A 34 -6.63 11.92 10.54
CA ALA A 34 -7.34 13.20 10.60
C ALA A 34 -8.62 13.25 9.72
N SER A 35 -8.97 12.15 9.04
CA SER A 35 -10.16 12.12 8.18
C SER A 35 -11.43 11.75 8.95
N ALA A 36 -12.53 12.38 8.58
CA ALA A 36 -13.85 12.02 9.08
C ALA A 36 -14.34 10.74 8.36
N GLY A 37 -14.11 9.59 9.00
CA GLY A 37 -14.46 8.28 8.45
C GLY A 37 -13.34 7.60 7.66
N GLU A 38 -13.54 6.33 7.42
CA GLU A 38 -12.60 5.47 6.72
C GLU A 38 -12.73 5.66 5.21
N ASN A 39 -11.66 6.06 4.56
CA ASN A 39 -11.62 6.25 3.10
C ASN A 39 -10.40 5.51 2.54
N TYR A 40 -10.67 4.48 1.77
CA TYR A 40 -9.64 3.70 1.09
C TYR A 40 -9.73 3.94 -0.41
N VAL A 41 -8.66 4.47 -0.98
CA VAL A 41 -8.57 4.76 -2.42
C VAL A 41 -7.28 4.21 -2.97
N MET A 42 -7.35 3.44 -4.05
CA MET A 42 -6.19 2.98 -4.79
C MET A 42 -6.42 3.19 -6.28
N ASN A 43 -5.57 3.98 -6.91
CA ASN A 43 -5.64 4.24 -8.34
C ASN A 43 -4.34 3.84 -9.02
N ILE A 44 -4.44 3.14 -10.14
CA ILE A 44 -3.31 2.74 -10.97
C ILE A 44 -3.52 3.32 -12.36
N TYR A 45 -2.55 4.08 -12.84
CA TYR A 45 -2.60 4.71 -14.16
C TYR A 45 -1.50 4.11 -15.04
N GLY A 46 -1.91 3.41 -16.08
CA GLY A 46 -1.02 2.81 -17.06
C GLY A 46 -1.21 3.42 -18.45
N LYS A 47 -0.26 3.16 -19.34
CA LYS A 47 -0.31 3.67 -20.73
C LYS A 47 -1.53 3.16 -21.51
N LYS A 48 -1.94 1.92 -21.26
CA LYS A 48 -3.04 1.27 -22.01
C LYS A 48 -4.35 1.24 -21.25
N ALA A 49 -4.29 1.30 -19.93
CA ALA A 49 -5.44 1.18 -19.07
C ALA A 49 -5.19 1.81 -17.71
N SER A 50 -6.27 2.11 -17.00
CA SER A 50 -6.28 2.58 -15.61
C SER A 50 -7.24 1.74 -14.77
N ALA A 51 -6.89 1.51 -13.52
CA ALA A 51 -7.75 0.89 -12.52
C ALA A 51 -7.98 1.87 -11.37
N LEU A 52 -9.21 2.02 -10.95
CA LEU A 52 -9.65 2.94 -9.91
C LEU A 52 -10.44 2.13 -8.88
N TYR A 53 -10.02 2.19 -7.62
CA TYR A 53 -10.69 1.50 -6.53
C TYR A 53 -11.01 2.45 -5.39
N THR A 54 -12.21 2.35 -4.86
CA THR A 54 -12.57 2.95 -3.58
C THR A 54 -13.35 1.95 -2.73
N LEU A 55 -13.24 2.06 -1.41
CA LEU A 55 -13.97 1.20 -0.48
C LEU A 55 -15.48 1.29 -0.67
N SER A 56 -15.99 2.47 -1.01
CA SER A 56 -17.43 2.75 -1.12
C SER A 56 -18.05 2.36 -2.45
N THR A 57 -17.31 2.50 -3.56
CA THR A 57 -17.86 2.31 -4.92
C THR A 57 -17.29 1.07 -5.65
N GLY A 58 -16.30 0.41 -5.07
CA GLY A 58 -15.67 -0.77 -5.67
C GLY A 58 -14.63 -0.41 -6.73
N MET A 59 -14.42 -1.31 -7.68
CA MET A 59 -13.37 -1.22 -8.70
C MET A 59 -13.94 -0.83 -10.06
N TYR A 60 -13.25 0.07 -10.73
CA TYR A 60 -13.52 0.49 -12.10
C TYR A 60 -12.28 0.33 -12.96
N TYR A 61 -12.48 0.00 -14.21
CA TYR A 61 -11.43 -0.19 -15.20
C TYR A 61 -11.73 0.64 -16.46
N LEU A 62 -10.69 1.28 -17.00
CA LEU A 62 -10.77 2.13 -18.19
C LEU A 62 -9.64 1.76 -19.15
N GLU A 63 -9.97 1.33 -20.35
CA GLU A 63 -9.01 1.13 -21.43
C GLU A 63 -8.82 2.40 -22.27
N GLN A 64 -7.69 2.49 -22.92
CA GLN A 64 -7.43 3.59 -23.86
C GLN A 64 -8.45 3.58 -24.99
N GLY A 65 -9.19 4.67 -25.12
CA GLY A 65 -10.27 4.83 -26.09
C GLY A 65 -11.68 4.60 -25.54
N ASP A 66 -11.81 4.10 -24.33
CA ASP A 66 -13.10 4.02 -23.66
C ASP A 66 -13.61 5.42 -23.30
N ALA A 67 -14.91 5.65 -23.51
CA ALA A 67 -15.55 6.92 -23.11
C ALA A 67 -15.83 7.01 -21.59
N MET A 68 -16.03 5.88 -20.94
CA MET A 68 -16.41 5.80 -19.52
C MET A 68 -15.74 4.59 -18.85
N PRO A 69 -15.39 4.69 -17.56
CA PRO A 69 -14.93 3.53 -16.80
C PRO A 69 -15.99 2.44 -16.70
N LYS A 70 -15.57 1.20 -16.78
CA LYS A 70 -16.40 0.00 -16.62
C LYS A 70 -16.29 -0.49 -15.18
N HIS A 71 -17.41 -0.72 -14.52
CA HIS A 71 -17.41 -1.36 -13.21
C HIS A 71 -16.94 -2.82 -13.32
N VAL A 72 -16.01 -3.20 -12.46
CA VAL A 72 -15.54 -4.59 -12.33
C VAL A 72 -16.24 -5.21 -11.13
N PRO A 73 -17.21 -6.10 -11.35
CA PRO A 73 -17.86 -6.79 -10.25
C PRO A 73 -16.87 -7.75 -9.58
N PHE A 74 -16.89 -7.81 -8.26
CA PHE A 74 -16.18 -8.81 -7.47
C PHE A 74 -17.06 -9.21 -6.29
N GLU A 75 -16.95 -10.46 -5.89
CA GLU A 75 -17.61 -10.95 -4.69
C GLU A 75 -16.81 -10.51 -3.45
N LYS A 76 -17.55 -10.06 -2.45
CA LYS A 76 -16.92 -9.78 -1.14
C LYS A 76 -16.70 -11.12 -0.44
N ASN A 77 -15.47 -11.37 -0.09
CA ASN A 77 -15.05 -12.51 0.69
C ASN A 77 -14.63 -12.08 2.12
N ASP A 78 -14.56 -13.04 3.01
CA ASP A 78 -13.97 -12.86 4.33
C ASP A 78 -12.45 -13.06 4.23
N THR A 79 -11.74 -11.97 3.94
CA THR A 79 -10.29 -11.99 3.75
C THR A 79 -9.53 -12.47 5.00
N ILE A 80 -10.10 -12.31 6.20
CA ILE A 80 -9.48 -12.82 7.43
C ILE A 80 -9.64 -14.34 7.51
N ALA A 81 -10.83 -14.87 7.19
CA ALA A 81 -11.03 -16.31 7.13
C ALA A 81 -10.09 -16.96 6.11
N GLU A 82 -10.01 -16.43 4.90
CA GLU A 82 -9.09 -16.91 3.85
C GLU A 82 -7.63 -16.89 4.29
N GLN A 83 -7.18 -15.81 4.95
CA GLN A 83 -5.82 -15.72 5.49
C GLN A 83 -5.55 -16.80 6.54
N MET A 84 -6.52 -17.10 7.42
CA MET A 84 -6.39 -18.15 8.43
C MET A 84 -6.39 -19.54 7.81
N GLU A 85 -7.20 -19.77 6.79
CA GLU A 85 -7.21 -21.04 6.04
C GLU A 85 -5.90 -21.26 5.31
N GLU A 86 -5.39 -20.26 4.58
CA GLU A 86 -4.08 -20.32 3.93
C GLU A 86 -2.97 -20.63 4.93
N PHE A 87 -2.93 -19.94 6.06
CA PHE A 87 -1.94 -20.20 7.11
C PHE A 87 -2.01 -21.64 7.63
N GLY A 88 -3.23 -22.15 7.86
CA GLY A 88 -3.46 -23.55 8.24
C GLY A 88 -2.97 -24.54 7.18
N ASP A 89 -3.18 -24.24 5.90
CA ASP A 89 -2.72 -25.04 4.78
C ASP A 89 -1.20 -25.03 4.67
N CYS A 90 -0.55 -23.90 4.83
CA CYS A 90 0.91 -23.80 4.85
C CYS A 90 1.52 -24.69 5.95
N ILE A 91 0.92 -24.73 7.14
CA ILE A 91 1.38 -25.62 8.22
C ILE A 91 1.20 -27.09 7.84
N ARG A 92 0.04 -27.48 7.28
CA ARG A 92 -0.25 -28.88 6.90
C ARG A 92 0.62 -29.38 5.76
N THR A 93 0.85 -28.55 4.77
CA THR A 93 1.57 -28.92 3.55
C THR A 93 3.06 -28.59 3.61
N LYS A 94 3.53 -27.85 4.62
CA LYS A 94 4.85 -27.22 4.68
C LYS A 94 5.13 -26.31 3.47
N GLY A 95 4.07 -25.66 2.98
CA GLY A 95 4.12 -24.72 1.88
C GLY A 95 4.48 -23.32 2.35
N GLU A 96 4.73 -22.45 1.38
CA GLU A 96 4.96 -21.02 1.61
C GLU A 96 3.65 -20.24 1.45
N PRO A 97 3.39 -19.23 2.28
CA PRO A 97 2.23 -18.36 2.10
C PRO A 97 2.40 -17.45 0.88
N GLU A 98 1.29 -17.01 0.29
CA GLU A 98 1.29 -16.06 -0.82
C GLU A 98 2.06 -14.78 -0.46
N VAL A 99 1.86 -14.28 0.76
CA VAL A 99 2.60 -13.14 1.30
C VAL A 99 3.44 -13.59 2.48
N GLY A 100 4.67 -14.00 2.19
CA GLY A 100 5.64 -14.44 3.19
C GLY A 100 6.36 -13.30 3.90
N GLY A 101 7.22 -13.68 4.86
CA GLY A 101 7.96 -12.74 5.69
C GLY A 101 8.86 -11.77 4.93
N GLU A 102 9.41 -12.19 3.79
CA GLU A 102 10.23 -11.31 2.93
C GLU A 102 9.40 -10.15 2.37
N TRP A 103 8.20 -10.41 1.84
CA TRP A 103 7.30 -9.38 1.34
C TRP A 103 6.84 -8.44 2.45
N ALA A 104 6.53 -9.00 3.61
CA ALA A 104 6.15 -8.21 4.78
C ALA A 104 7.29 -7.28 5.25
N SER A 105 8.52 -7.80 5.26
CA SER A 105 9.72 -7.01 5.61
C SER A 105 9.96 -5.88 4.61
N ARG A 106 9.81 -6.11 3.30
CA ARG A 106 9.92 -5.07 2.27
C ARG A 106 8.85 -3.99 2.43
N SER A 107 7.62 -4.38 2.74
CA SER A 107 6.53 -3.42 3.00
C SER A 107 6.81 -2.56 4.22
N LEU A 108 7.35 -3.14 5.30
CA LEU A 108 7.78 -2.38 6.47
C LEU A 108 8.96 -1.45 6.17
N ALA A 109 9.90 -1.90 5.33
CA ALA A 109 11.05 -1.09 4.92
C ALA A 109 10.61 0.18 4.15
N VAL A 110 9.52 0.13 3.38
CA VAL A 110 8.94 1.33 2.73
C VAL A 110 8.55 2.38 3.77
N ILE A 111 7.88 1.96 4.84
CA ILE A 111 7.45 2.88 5.90
C ILE A 111 8.67 3.47 6.63
N ARG A 112 9.63 2.62 6.97
CA ARG A 112 10.87 3.05 7.64
C ARG A 112 11.71 4.00 6.79
N ALA A 113 11.84 3.70 5.49
CA ALA A 113 12.50 4.57 4.53
C ALA A 113 11.79 5.94 4.44
N GLY A 114 10.46 5.95 4.46
CA GLY A 114 9.66 7.18 4.49
C GLY A 114 9.92 8.03 5.73
N VAL A 115 9.97 7.42 6.90
CA VAL A 115 10.28 8.11 8.17
C VAL A 115 11.70 8.66 8.15
N LYS A 116 12.70 7.84 7.77
CA LYS A 116 14.11 8.25 7.68
C LYS A 116 14.29 9.39 6.67
N SER A 117 13.65 9.26 5.50
CA SER A 117 13.66 10.31 4.46
C SER A 117 13.12 11.65 4.97
N ALA A 118 12.03 11.63 5.75
CA ALA A 118 11.44 12.84 6.32
C ALA A 118 12.38 13.48 7.37
N ASN A 119 13.02 12.69 8.21
CA ASN A 119 13.94 13.15 9.25
C ASN A 119 15.25 13.70 8.67
N GLU A 120 15.81 12.99 7.70
CA GLU A 120 17.11 13.35 7.10
C GLU A 120 16.96 14.28 5.88
N ARG A 121 15.75 14.52 5.41
CA ARG A 121 15.44 15.38 4.25
C ARG A 121 16.17 14.97 2.97
N ARG A 122 16.28 13.67 2.75
CA ARG A 122 16.90 13.08 1.56
C ARG A 122 16.08 11.90 1.02
N VAL A 123 16.45 11.44 -0.15
CA VAL A 123 15.96 10.16 -0.68
C VAL A 123 16.62 9.03 0.12
N VAL A 124 15.82 8.06 0.55
CA VAL A 124 16.25 6.82 1.22
C VAL A 124 15.74 5.65 0.39
N THR A 125 16.60 4.66 0.13
CA THR A 125 16.21 3.46 -0.60
C THR A 125 15.74 2.37 0.35
N ILE A 126 14.97 1.41 -0.17
CA ILE A 126 14.52 0.26 0.61
C ILE A 126 15.72 -0.62 0.98
N GLU A 127 16.68 -0.75 0.08
CA GLU A 127 17.90 -1.52 0.27
C GLU A 127 18.70 -1.00 1.46
N GLU A 128 18.83 0.33 1.60
CA GLU A 128 19.50 0.96 2.75
C GLU A 128 18.88 0.50 4.08
N ILE A 129 17.54 0.43 4.16
CA ILE A 129 16.85 -0.03 5.37
C ILE A 129 17.02 -1.54 5.59
N MET A 130 16.94 -2.32 4.53
CA MET A 130 17.08 -3.79 4.63
C MET A 130 18.50 -4.21 5.05
N GLU A 131 19.53 -3.48 4.62
CA GLU A 131 20.93 -3.75 4.97
C GLU A 131 21.26 -3.34 6.40
N THR A 132 20.72 -2.21 6.88
CA THR A 132 21.01 -1.70 8.23
C THR A 132 20.17 -2.36 9.32
N GLY A 133 19.05 -3.00 8.96
CA GLY A 133 18.11 -3.58 9.92
C GLY A 133 17.36 -2.55 10.77
N GLU A 134 17.38 -1.27 10.36
CA GLU A 134 16.72 -0.15 11.03
C GLU A 134 15.19 -0.10 10.83
#